data_4931fb176cbb4163b325918b44ddc4df
#
_entry.id   4931fb176cbb4163b325918b44ddc4df
#
_cell.length_a   1.000
_cell.length_b   1.000
_cell.length_c   1.000
_cell.angle_alpha   90.00
_cell.angle_beta   90.00
_cell.angle_gamma   90.00
#
_symmetry.space_group_name_H-M   'P 1'
#
loop_
_entity.id
_entity.type
_entity.pdbx_description
1 polymer ?
#
loop_
_entity_poly.entity_id
_entity_poly.type
_entity_poly.pdbx_seq_one_letter_code
_entity_poly.pdbx_strand_id
1 'polypeptide(L)'
;MNHNKLKKWILMLWGTLFLVSCIEQDTTDELYQIFSDAHQYQLDTNPISATYAGNHKLNDRMPSVSTEQIEKNLKFWKSIYYRLDKIQLNDLSKNDRVNHKIFSRIINSRIRGIEYKDYCMPFNADSGFHTGLSRLYKAMPFKTVEDYKDYIARLLDFPRYFDEQIANMRIGINNGISVPKVVLKGYEVTIKTHVVDSYEESAFYEPFRSFPNSFNAEQKLEIKKMGQQAVMNGAVKAYASFLNFFLNEYYPNARTTLGASELPGGMDYYNFKIDHFTTLNLSVQEIHEIGLKEVARIRREMEVVIESVEFKGSFSEFLNFLRTDPQFYATSPEALLKEASFIAKRMDAKLPALFNRLPRLPYGVAPVPDDLAPKYTGGRYVGPAEGSKEPGYYWVNTYKLDVRPLYNLEALTLHEGVPGHHLQNSIASELNDLPEFRKDLYLSAFGEGWGLYSEYLGIEAGFYTDPYSNFGRLTYEMWRACRLVVDTGIHAMGWSRQQVIDYLSENTALPIHECTTETDRYIAWPGQALSYKIGELKIKELRKFSEQELGRKFDVRDFHDTVLGSGSVPLDVLEDQIQDWVAAQKN
;
A
#
# COMPACT_ATOMS: atom_id res chain seq x y z
N MET A 1 -17.71 54.61 37.50
CA MET A 1 -18.01 53.30 36.91
C MET A 1 -17.98 52.25 38.00
N ASN A 2 -19.09 51.56 38.24
CA ASN A 2 -19.38 50.82 39.46
C ASN A 2 -18.55 49.50 39.53
N HIS A 3 -17.66 49.35 40.51
CA HIS A 3 -16.79 48.18 40.72
C HIS A 3 -17.53 46.82 40.69
N ASN A 4 -18.81 46.81 41.05
CA ASN A 4 -19.66 45.62 41.02
C ASN A 4 -20.08 45.17 39.59
N LYS A 5 -20.14 46.08 38.62
CA LYS A 5 -20.42 45.72 37.20
C LYS A 5 -19.19 45.08 36.55
N LEU A 6 -17.99 45.58 36.84
CA LEU A 6 -16.73 45.02 36.32
C LEU A 6 -16.47 43.60 36.86
N LYS A 7 -16.73 43.33 38.15
CA LYS A 7 -16.63 41.99 38.74
C LYS A 7 -17.65 40.99 38.11
N LYS A 8 -18.88 41.43 37.78
CA LYS A 8 -19.86 40.56 37.11
C LYS A 8 -19.46 40.24 35.66
N TRP A 9 -18.85 41.17 34.94
CA TRP A 9 -18.35 40.93 33.57
C TRP A 9 -17.12 40.02 33.58
N ILE A 10 -16.21 40.16 34.53
CA ILE A 10 -15.05 39.25 34.66
C ILE A 10 -15.49 37.84 35.03
N LEU A 11 -16.46 37.69 35.98
CA LEU A 11 -17.01 36.37 36.33
C LEU A 11 -17.81 35.73 35.18
N MET A 12 -18.51 36.49 34.34
CA MET A 12 -19.18 35.99 33.16
C MET A 12 -18.18 35.55 32.07
N LEU A 13 -17.09 36.32 31.86
CA LEU A 13 -16.03 35.93 30.91
C LEU A 13 -15.28 34.67 31.39
N TRP A 14 -15.00 34.53 32.68
CA TRP A 14 -14.38 33.32 33.24
C TRP A 14 -15.31 32.10 33.19
N GLY A 15 -16.61 32.29 33.43
CA GLY A 15 -17.61 31.24 33.32
C GLY A 15 -17.80 30.75 31.90
N THR A 16 -17.79 31.64 30.90
CA THR A 16 -17.88 31.26 29.48
C THR A 16 -16.59 30.58 28.99
N LEU A 17 -15.41 31.06 29.37
CA LEU A 17 -14.14 30.39 29.07
C LEU A 17 -14.04 28.99 29.68
N PHE A 18 -14.51 28.81 30.91
CA PHE A 18 -14.51 27.52 31.60
C PHE A 18 -15.51 26.51 30.95
N LEU A 19 -16.69 27.00 30.55
CA LEU A 19 -17.68 26.18 29.86
C LEU A 19 -17.23 25.76 28.45
N VAL A 20 -16.60 26.66 27.69
CA VAL A 20 -16.04 26.35 26.36
C VAL A 20 -14.90 25.33 26.50
N SER A 21 -13.98 25.52 27.45
CA SER A 21 -12.89 24.56 27.71
C SER A 21 -13.40 23.18 28.14
N CYS A 22 -14.48 23.09 28.91
CA CYS A 22 -15.09 21.81 29.32
C CYS A 22 -15.78 21.12 28.15
N ILE A 23 -16.43 21.87 27.25
CA ILE A 23 -17.10 21.31 26.04
C ILE A 23 -16.05 20.80 25.04
N GLU A 24 -14.99 21.56 24.79
CA GLU A 24 -13.88 21.14 23.91
C GLU A 24 -13.19 19.86 24.43
N GLN A 25 -12.96 19.77 25.74
CA GLN A 25 -12.37 18.58 26.35
C GLN A 25 -13.28 17.36 26.25
N ASP A 26 -14.59 17.50 26.49
CA ASP A 26 -15.56 16.41 26.40
C ASP A 26 -15.69 15.88 24.94
N THR A 27 -15.69 16.79 23.94
CA THR A 27 -15.72 16.43 22.52
C THR A 27 -14.46 15.70 22.07
N THR A 28 -13.28 16.15 22.53
CA THR A 28 -12.00 15.50 22.24
C THR A 28 -11.94 14.12 22.88
N ASP A 29 -12.35 13.98 24.15
CA ASP A 29 -12.38 12.70 24.86
C ASP A 29 -13.29 11.69 24.17
N GLU A 30 -14.48 12.10 23.70
CA GLU A 30 -15.37 11.24 22.92
C GLU A 30 -14.72 10.80 21.58
N LEU A 31 -14.04 11.70 20.88
CA LEU A 31 -13.34 11.36 19.63
C LEU A 31 -12.27 10.28 19.87
N TYR A 32 -11.45 10.42 20.89
CA TYR A 32 -10.42 9.45 21.23
C TYR A 32 -11.01 8.13 21.75
N GLN A 33 -12.16 8.18 22.43
CA GLN A 33 -12.89 6.97 22.82
C GLN A 33 -13.40 6.21 21.59
N ILE A 34 -13.89 6.92 20.56
CA ILE A 34 -14.29 6.29 19.28
C ILE A 34 -13.09 5.60 18.60
N PHE A 35 -11.91 6.23 18.60
CA PHE A 35 -10.69 5.61 18.05
C PHE A 35 -10.31 4.35 18.83
N SER A 36 -10.35 4.43 20.16
CA SER A 36 -10.03 3.30 21.04
C SER A 36 -11.00 2.13 20.85
N ASP A 37 -12.31 2.40 20.81
CA ASP A 37 -13.34 1.37 20.60
C ASP A 37 -13.14 0.66 19.26
N ALA A 38 -12.86 1.41 18.20
CA ALA A 38 -12.63 0.87 16.88
C ALA A 38 -11.34 0.04 16.81
N HIS A 39 -10.26 0.51 17.45
CA HIS A 39 -9.00 -0.23 17.53
C HIS A 39 -9.17 -1.53 18.31
N GLN A 40 -9.81 -1.49 19.48
CA GLN A 40 -10.06 -2.68 20.27
C GLN A 40 -10.92 -3.70 19.53
N TYR A 41 -12.00 -3.24 18.86
CA TYR A 41 -12.84 -4.11 18.04
C TYR A 41 -12.04 -4.79 16.91
N GLN A 42 -11.13 -4.04 16.26
CA GLN A 42 -10.27 -4.60 15.21
C GLN A 42 -9.34 -5.68 15.77
N LEU A 43 -8.74 -5.46 16.95
CA LEU A 43 -7.88 -6.46 17.60
C LEU A 43 -8.68 -7.71 17.98
N ASP A 44 -9.89 -7.53 18.52
CA ASP A 44 -10.74 -8.64 18.98
C ASP A 44 -11.30 -9.50 17.83
N THR A 45 -11.54 -8.88 16.66
CA THR A 45 -12.14 -9.56 15.51
C THR A 45 -11.15 -9.98 14.44
N ASN A 46 -9.91 -9.48 14.49
CA ASN A 46 -8.86 -9.86 13.57
C ASN A 46 -7.58 -10.36 14.29
N PRO A 47 -7.56 -11.65 14.71
CA PRO A 47 -6.41 -12.25 15.37
C PRO A 47 -5.09 -12.16 14.61
N ILE A 48 -5.12 -12.13 13.27
CA ILE A 48 -3.91 -11.96 12.44
C ILE A 48 -3.33 -10.56 12.64
N SER A 49 -4.15 -9.52 12.52
CA SER A 49 -3.71 -8.14 12.76
C SER A 49 -3.25 -7.93 14.20
N ALA A 50 -3.95 -8.55 15.19
CA ALA A 50 -3.54 -8.52 16.59
C ALA A 50 -2.14 -9.13 16.79
N THR A 51 -1.85 -10.26 16.14
CA THR A 51 -0.54 -10.92 16.20
C THR A 51 0.56 -9.99 15.66
N TYR A 52 0.35 -9.35 14.50
CA TYR A 52 1.33 -8.41 13.92
C TYR A 52 1.52 -7.15 14.78
N ALA A 53 0.49 -6.69 15.47
CA ALA A 53 0.56 -5.59 16.44
C ALA A 53 1.15 -6.03 17.82
N GLY A 54 1.73 -7.23 17.92
CA GLY A 54 2.32 -7.74 19.17
C GLY A 54 1.31 -8.14 20.25
N ASN A 55 0.01 -8.16 19.94
CA ASN A 55 -1.04 -8.66 20.84
C ASN A 55 -1.28 -10.14 20.60
N HIS A 56 -0.71 -10.97 21.48
CA HIS A 56 -0.68 -12.42 21.32
C HIS A 56 -1.85 -13.17 22.00
N LYS A 57 -2.87 -12.45 22.51
CA LYS A 57 -4.00 -13.07 23.24
C LYS A 57 -4.88 -13.98 22.38
N LEU A 58 -4.87 -13.79 21.06
CA LEU A 58 -5.69 -14.53 20.10
C LEU A 58 -4.85 -15.31 19.09
N ASN A 59 -3.63 -15.71 19.48
CA ASN A 59 -2.75 -16.48 18.62
C ASN A 59 -3.23 -17.91 18.33
N ASP A 60 -4.25 -18.37 19.09
CA ASP A 60 -4.85 -19.71 19.01
C ASP A 60 -5.87 -19.88 17.88
N ARG A 61 -6.22 -18.80 17.13
CA ARG A 61 -7.32 -18.84 16.16
C ARG A 61 -7.11 -17.97 14.94
N MET A 62 -7.93 -18.22 13.90
CA MET A 62 -8.08 -17.39 12.71
C MET A 62 -9.25 -16.40 12.88
N PRO A 63 -9.29 -15.29 12.13
CA PRO A 63 -10.47 -14.43 12.10
C PRO A 63 -11.69 -15.18 11.57
N SER A 64 -12.91 -14.77 11.97
CA SER A 64 -14.11 -15.19 11.28
C SER A 64 -14.45 -14.23 10.15
N VAL A 65 -14.77 -14.81 8.99
CA VAL A 65 -15.28 -14.09 7.81
C VAL A 65 -16.65 -14.65 7.39
N SER A 66 -17.34 -15.30 8.32
CA SER A 66 -18.71 -15.79 8.12
C SER A 66 -19.68 -14.64 7.81
N THR A 67 -20.76 -14.92 7.13
CA THR A 67 -21.83 -13.94 6.85
C THR A 67 -22.30 -13.24 8.12
N GLU A 68 -22.46 -13.99 9.22
CA GLU A 68 -22.86 -13.42 10.52
C GLU A 68 -21.82 -12.41 11.04
N GLN A 69 -20.52 -12.74 10.95
CA GLN A 69 -19.47 -11.83 11.40
C GLN A 69 -19.38 -10.58 10.49
N ILE A 70 -19.54 -10.74 9.18
CA ILE A 70 -19.59 -9.62 8.23
C ILE A 70 -20.74 -8.67 8.56
N GLU A 71 -21.93 -9.19 8.88
CA GLU A 71 -23.08 -8.38 9.31
C GLU A 71 -22.82 -7.66 10.66
N LYS A 72 -22.18 -8.33 11.62
CA LYS A 72 -21.75 -7.71 12.89
C LYS A 72 -20.76 -6.59 12.62
N ASN A 73 -19.76 -6.83 11.77
CA ASN A 73 -18.77 -5.82 11.37
C ASN A 73 -19.46 -4.60 10.74
N LEU A 74 -20.40 -4.80 9.81
CA LEU A 74 -21.13 -3.71 9.17
C LEU A 74 -21.91 -2.88 10.20
N LYS A 75 -22.63 -3.52 11.11
CA LYS A 75 -23.38 -2.85 12.18
C LYS A 75 -22.45 -2.04 13.09
N PHE A 76 -21.32 -2.63 13.48
CA PHE A 76 -20.34 -1.96 14.32
C PHE A 76 -19.76 -0.71 13.62
N TRP A 77 -19.26 -0.85 12.37
CA TRP A 77 -18.68 0.28 11.64
C TRP A 77 -19.70 1.39 11.37
N LYS A 78 -20.96 1.04 11.09
CA LYS A 78 -22.03 2.04 10.99
C LYS A 78 -22.28 2.76 12.31
N SER A 79 -22.19 2.08 13.45
CA SER A 79 -22.32 2.73 14.76
C SER A 79 -21.15 3.68 15.07
N ILE A 80 -19.91 3.30 14.72
CA ILE A 80 -18.73 4.17 14.81
C ILE A 80 -18.90 5.40 13.91
N TYR A 81 -19.33 5.20 12.66
CA TYR A 81 -19.54 6.31 11.72
C TYR A 81 -20.62 7.28 12.22
N TYR A 82 -21.71 6.77 12.77
CA TYR A 82 -22.76 7.58 13.38
C TYR A 82 -22.26 8.42 14.56
N ARG A 83 -21.42 7.86 15.43
CA ARG A 83 -20.81 8.61 16.53
C ARG A 83 -19.88 9.72 16.02
N LEU A 84 -19.05 9.42 15.01
CA LEU A 84 -18.18 10.42 14.35
C LEU A 84 -19.01 11.58 13.77
N ASP A 85 -20.14 11.29 13.12
CA ASP A 85 -21.02 12.30 12.53
C ASP A 85 -21.65 13.25 13.57
N LYS A 86 -21.69 12.86 14.85
CA LYS A 86 -22.17 13.68 15.96
C LYS A 86 -21.12 14.62 16.55
N ILE A 87 -19.86 14.39 16.27
CA ILE A 87 -18.75 15.22 16.74
C ILE A 87 -18.84 16.62 16.13
N GLN A 88 -18.81 17.64 16.98
CA GLN A 88 -18.83 19.03 16.53
C GLN A 88 -17.40 19.45 16.17
N LEU A 89 -17.10 19.55 14.88
CA LEU A 89 -15.74 19.83 14.39
C LEU A 89 -15.16 21.16 14.90
N ASN A 90 -16.02 22.16 15.17
CA ASN A 90 -15.59 23.45 15.69
C ASN A 90 -15.04 23.38 17.11
N ASP A 91 -15.41 22.33 17.87
CA ASP A 91 -14.97 22.11 19.25
C ASP A 91 -13.67 21.29 19.30
N LEU A 92 -13.12 20.88 18.16
CA LEU A 92 -11.88 20.13 18.04
C LEU A 92 -10.68 21.02 17.75
N SER A 93 -9.52 20.62 18.24
CA SER A 93 -8.24 21.18 17.79
C SER A 93 -8.05 20.99 16.27
N LYS A 94 -7.14 21.76 15.66
CA LYS A 94 -6.81 21.60 14.24
C LYS A 94 -6.35 20.16 13.93
N ASN A 95 -5.51 19.58 14.77
CA ASN A 95 -5.00 18.23 14.60
C ASN A 95 -6.12 17.18 14.76
N ASP A 96 -7.03 17.38 15.71
CA ASP A 96 -8.13 16.44 15.92
C ASP A 96 -9.17 16.50 14.79
N ARG A 97 -9.39 17.67 14.17
CA ARG A 97 -10.19 17.78 12.94
C ARG A 97 -9.57 16.97 11.80
N VAL A 98 -8.25 17.02 11.62
CA VAL A 98 -7.53 16.19 10.64
C VAL A 98 -7.70 14.71 10.97
N ASN A 99 -7.51 14.31 12.24
CA ASN A 99 -7.70 12.92 12.67
C ASN A 99 -9.14 12.43 12.45
N HIS A 100 -10.13 13.25 12.77
CA HIS A 100 -11.54 12.97 12.53
C HIS A 100 -11.82 12.77 11.02
N LYS A 101 -11.34 13.67 10.15
CA LYS A 101 -11.55 13.61 8.69
C LYS A 101 -10.96 12.33 8.10
N ILE A 102 -9.74 11.98 8.50
CA ILE A 102 -9.05 10.76 8.05
C ILE A 102 -9.78 9.52 8.54
N PHE A 103 -10.12 9.47 9.83
CA PHE A 103 -10.78 8.31 10.41
C PHE A 103 -12.18 8.09 9.83
N SER A 104 -12.95 9.15 9.62
CA SER A 104 -14.26 9.09 8.96
C SER A 104 -14.15 8.50 7.54
N ARG A 105 -13.13 8.88 6.76
CA ARG A 105 -12.86 8.30 5.45
C ARG A 105 -12.54 6.80 5.54
N ILE A 106 -11.72 6.39 6.50
CA ILE A 106 -11.37 4.98 6.72
C ILE A 106 -12.62 4.16 7.05
N ILE A 107 -13.45 4.64 7.99
CA ILE A 107 -14.65 3.93 8.41
C ILE A 107 -15.68 3.85 7.27
N ASN A 108 -15.90 4.96 6.55
CA ASN A 108 -16.78 4.97 5.38
C ASN A 108 -16.30 3.98 4.30
N SER A 109 -14.99 3.93 4.03
CA SER A 109 -14.43 2.98 3.07
C SER A 109 -14.65 1.52 3.51
N ARG A 110 -14.52 1.19 4.80
CA ARG A 110 -14.81 -0.14 5.34
C ARG A 110 -16.29 -0.52 5.16
N ILE A 111 -17.20 0.41 5.46
CA ILE A 111 -18.65 0.21 5.28
C ILE A 111 -18.96 -0.07 3.81
N ARG A 112 -18.49 0.78 2.90
CA ARG A 112 -18.73 0.65 1.45
C ARG A 112 -18.12 -0.63 0.88
N GLY A 113 -16.92 -1.02 1.31
CA GLY A 113 -16.31 -2.30 0.89
C GLY A 113 -17.17 -3.51 1.27
N ILE A 114 -17.79 -3.51 2.47
CA ILE A 114 -18.73 -4.57 2.86
C ILE A 114 -20.02 -4.51 2.02
N GLU A 115 -20.57 -3.31 1.80
CA GLU A 115 -21.80 -3.11 1.01
C GLU A 115 -21.63 -3.53 -0.45
N TYR A 116 -20.46 -3.27 -1.05
CA TYR A 116 -20.08 -3.74 -2.39
C TYR A 116 -19.60 -5.19 -2.43
N LYS A 117 -19.56 -5.87 -1.28
CA LYS A 117 -19.18 -7.28 -1.16
C LYS A 117 -17.74 -7.57 -1.62
N ASP A 118 -16.79 -6.67 -1.33
CA ASP A 118 -15.36 -6.88 -1.60
C ASP A 118 -14.86 -8.23 -1.04
N TYR A 119 -15.46 -8.69 0.08
CA TYR A 119 -15.16 -9.97 0.71
C TYR A 119 -15.46 -11.20 -0.17
N CYS A 120 -16.20 -11.04 -1.27
CA CYS A 120 -16.44 -12.09 -2.26
C CYS A 120 -15.25 -12.27 -3.22
N MET A 121 -14.31 -11.32 -3.25
CA MET A 121 -13.09 -11.33 -4.08
C MET A 121 -11.84 -11.22 -3.19
N PRO A 122 -11.56 -12.21 -2.30
CA PRO A 122 -10.53 -12.11 -1.27
C PRO A 122 -9.11 -12.34 -1.81
N PHE A 123 -8.89 -12.20 -3.10
CA PHE A 123 -7.59 -12.24 -3.78
C PHE A 123 -7.62 -11.42 -5.08
N ASN A 124 -6.43 -11.09 -5.57
CA ASN A 124 -6.21 -10.40 -6.85
C ASN A 124 -5.29 -11.23 -7.77
N ALA A 125 -4.53 -10.62 -8.68
CA ALA A 125 -3.68 -11.35 -9.64
C ALA A 125 -2.43 -12.00 -9.00
N ASP A 126 -1.93 -11.49 -7.88
CA ASP A 126 -0.66 -11.90 -7.26
C ASP A 126 -0.74 -12.22 -5.76
N SER A 127 -1.79 -11.82 -5.09
CA SER A 127 -1.95 -11.98 -3.64
C SER A 127 -3.38 -12.36 -3.25
N GLY A 128 -3.57 -12.83 -2.01
CA GLY A 128 -4.87 -13.21 -1.49
C GLY A 128 -4.83 -13.62 -0.03
N PHE A 129 -5.99 -13.92 0.54
CA PHE A 129 -6.14 -14.27 1.94
C PHE A 129 -5.23 -15.43 2.40
N HIS A 130 -4.81 -16.29 1.48
CA HIS A 130 -3.99 -17.49 1.73
C HIS A 130 -2.47 -17.26 1.57
N THR A 131 -2.03 -16.23 0.82
CA THR A 131 -0.62 -16.12 0.39
C THR A 131 0.35 -15.74 1.50
N GLY A 132 -0.10 -15.03 2.55
CA GLY A 132 0.72 -14.60 3.68
C GLY A 132 0.78 -15.57 4.86
N LEU A 133 -0.12 -16.58 4.89
CA LEU A 133 -0.31 -17.42 6.08
C LEU A 133 0.90 -18.27 6.42
N SER A 134 1.67 -18.72 5.43
CA SER A 134 2.89 -19.53 5.63
C SER A 134 4.03 -18.77 6.34
N ARG A 135 3.92 -17.46 6.48
CA ARG A 135 4.90 -16.60 7.17
C ARG A 135 4.38 -16.01 8.47
N LEU A 136 3.11 -16.26 8.82
CA LEU A 136 2.47 -15.72 10.03
C LEU A 136 3.22 -16.12 11.31
N TYR A 137 3.85 -17.30 11.31
CA TYR A 137 4.65 -17.75 12.44
C TYR A 137 5.80 -16.78 12.81
N LYS A 138 6.32 -16.00 11.87
CA LYS A 138 7.40 -15.03 12.12
C LYS A 138 7.00 -13.89 13.06
N ALA A 139 5.69 -13.63 13.18
CA ALA A 139 5.13 -12.66 14.10
C ALA A 139 4.72 -13.26 15.45
N MET A 140 4.92 -14.58 15.65
CA MET A 140 4.58 -15.27 16.90
C MET A 140 5.82 -15.47 17.77
N PRO A 141 5.69 -15.50 19.12
CA PRO A 141 6.85 -15.46 20.02
C PRO A 141 7.66 -16.77 20.12
N PHE A 142 7.04 -17.94 20.04
CA PHE A 142 7.65 -19.29 20.17
C PHE A 142 8.66 -19.46 21.32
N LYS A 143 8.38 -18.84 22.49
CA LYS A 143 9.25 -18.87 23.68
C LYS A 143 8.81 -19.91 24.70
N THR A 144 7.53 -20.22 24.76
CA THR A 144 6.88 -21.11 25.72
C THR A 144 6.16 -22.25 25.03
N VAL A 145 5.83 -23.31 25.80
CA VAL A 145 5.01 -24.43 25.30
C VAL A 145 3.64 -23.95 24.82
N GLU A 146 3.08 -22.94 25.49
CA GLU A 146 1.78 -22.37 25.15
C GLU A 146 1.82 -21.66 23.79
N ASP A 147 2.87 -20.93 23.47
CA ASP A 147 3.02 -20.28 22.15
C ASP A 147 2.94 -21.31 21.00
N TYR A 148 3.52 -22.51 21.20
CA TYR A 148 3.43 -23.59 20.23
C TYR A 148 2.03 -24.21 20.17
N LYS A 149 1.35 -24.34 21.32
CA LYS A 149 -0.05 -24.81 21.36
C LYS A 149 -1.00 -23.84 20.67
N ASP A 150 -0.81 -22.55 20.87
CA ASP A 150 -1.56 -21.50 20.17
C ASP A 150 -1.38 -21.63 18.66
N TYR A 151 -0.15 -21.78 18.18
CA TYR A 151 0.10 -21.97 16.75
C TYR A 151 -0.53 -23.26 16.22
N ILE A 152 -0.45 -24.36 16.96
CA ILE A 152 -1.11 -25.63 16.63
C ILE A 152 -2.62 -25.44 16.53
N ALA A 153 -3.24 -24.76 17.50
CA ALA A 153 -4.68 -24.49 17.50
C ALA A 153 -5.06 -23.63 16.28
N ARG A 154 -4.26 -22.60 15.98
CA ARG A 154 -4.46 -21.75 14.80
C ARG A 154 -4.37 -22.54 13.50
N LEU A 155 -3.39 -23.45 13.33
CA LEU A 155 -3.31 -24.31 12.16
C LEU A 155 -4.52 -25.23 12.01
N LEU A 156 -5.04 -25.77 13.12
CA LEU A 156 -6.23 -26.60 13.14
C LEU A 156 -7.52 -25.81 12.83
N ASP A 157 -7.51 -24.49 13.00
CA ASP A 157 -8.62 -23.59 12.66
C ASP A 157 -8.63 -23.17 11.17
N PHE A 158 -7.55 -23.43 10.40
CA PHE A 158 -7.50 -23.12 8.98
C PHE A 158 -8.66 -23.70 8.18
N PRO A 159 -9.10 -24.97 8.35
CA PRO A 159 -10.24 -25.49 7.59
C PRO A 159 -11.50 -24.64 7.76
N ARG A 160 -11.87 -24.21 8.97
CA ARG A 160 -13.02 -23.32 9.20
C ARG A 160 -12.87 -22.01 8.47
N TYR A 161 -11.72 -21.34 8.61
CA TYR A 161 -11.46 -20.05 7.96
C TYR A 161 -11.51 -20.15 6.44
N PHE A 162 -10.92 -21.21 5.86
CA PHE A 162 -10.97 -21.45 4.41
C PHE A 162 -12.38 -21.77 3.92
N ASP A 163 -13.15 -22.54 4.67
CA ASP A 163 -14.54 -22.86 4.34
C ASP A 163 -15.43 -21.59 4.35
N GLU A 164 -15.21 -20.66 5.30
CA GLU A 164 -15.90 -19.37 5.32
C GLU A 164 -15.52 -18.51 4.10
N GLN A 165 -14.23 -18.45 3.72
CA GLN A 165 -13.77 -17.77 2.51
C GLN A 165 -14.38 -18.37 1.24
N ILE A 166 -14.40 -19.70 1.12
CA ILE A 166 -15.02 -20.43 0.01
C ILE A 166 -16.51 -20.12 -0.06
N ALA A 167 -17.22 -20.07 1.07
CA ALA A 167 -18.63 -19.72 1.12
C ALA A 167 -18.88 -18.30 0.58
N ASN A 168 -18.06 -17.33 0.96
CA ASN A 168 -18.15 -15.96 0.45
C ASN A 168 -17.86 -15.89 -1.06
N MET A 169 -16.87 -16.61 -1.53
CA MET A 169 -16.55 -16.69 -2.97
C MET A 169 -17.67 -17.35 -3.78
N ARG A 170 -18.35 -18.37 -3.22
CA ARG A 170 -19.56 -18.97 -3.84
C ARG A 170 -20.71 -17.96 -3.92
N ILE A 171 -20.95 -17.17 -2.87
CA ILE A 171 -21.90 -16.06 -2.91
C ILE A 171 -21.52 -15.11 -4.04
N GLY A 172 -20.26 -14.81 -4.19
CA GLY A 172 -19.74 -13.93 -5.23
C GLY A 172 -20.05 -14.45 -6.64
N ILE A 173 -19.58 -15.64 -7.00
CA ILE A 173 -19.81 -16.21 -8.35
C ILE A 173 -21.28 -16.36 -8.68
N ASN A 174 -22.12 -16.72 -7.72
CA ASN A 174 -23.57 -16.83 -7.91
C ASN A 174 -24.26 -15.47 -8.16
N ASN A 175 -23.62 -14.37 -7.79
CA ASN A 175 -24.10 -13.01 -8.00
C ASN A 175 -23.31 -12.23 -9.07
N GLY A 176 -22.44 -12.89 -9.85
CA GLY A 176 -21.62 -12.24 -10.88
C GLY A 176 -20.46 -11.42 -10.33
N ILE A 177 -20.10 -11.62 -9.05
CA ILE A 177 -19.01 -10.92 -8.37
C ILE A 177 -17.84 -11.89 -8.23
N SER A 178 -16.86 -11.75 -9.11
CA SER A 178 -15.60 -12.53 -9.07
C SER A 178 -14.45 -11.75 -9.69
N VAL A 179 -13.24 -12.17 -9.39
CA VAL A 179 -12.06 -11.74 -10.15
C VAL A 179 -12.18 -12.23 -11.58
N PRO A 180 -11.80 -11.44 -12.62
CA PRO A 180 -11.88 -11.86 -14.00
C PRO A 180 -11.05 -13.11 -14.30
N LYS A 181 -11.63 -14.05 -15.04
CA LYS A 181 -11.04 -15.36 -15.34
C LYS A 181 -9.64 -15.27 -15.98
N VAL A 182 -9.41 -14.26 -16.80
CA VAL A 182 -8.15 -14.11 -17.55
C VAL A 182 -6.93 -13.96 -16.63
N VAL A 183 -7.07 -13.28 -15.50
CA VAL A 183 -5.97 -13.05 -14.54
C VAL A 183 -5.75 -14.23 -13.58
N LEU A 184 -6.67 -15.20 -13.59
CA LEU A 184 -6.61 -16.38 -12.71
C LEU A 184 -5.84 -17.56 -13.33
N LYS A 185 -5.42 -17.45 -14.58
CA LYS A 185 -4.64 -18.48 -15.24
C LYS A 185 -3.28 -18.66 -14.58
N GLY A 186 -3.02 -19.85 -14.05
CA GLY A 186 -1.78 -20.15 -13.31
C GLY A 186 -1.79 -19.73 -11.83
N TYR A 187 -2.89 -19.13 -11.35
CA TYR A 187 -3.02 -18.70 -9.97
C TYR A 187 -3.03 -19.89 -8.98
N GLU A 188 -3.50 -21.06 -9.43
CA GLU A 188 -3.51 -22.31 -8.65
C GLU A 188 -2.14 -22.70 -8.09
N VAL A 189 -1.05 -22.22 -8.68
CA VAL A 189 0.32 -22.50 -8.20
C VAL A 189 0.52 -21.94 -6.79
N THR A 190 -0.06 -20.78 -6.46
CA THR A 190 0.04 -20.16 -5.12
C THR A 190 -0.67 -20.97 -4.04
N ILE A 191 -1.65 -21.78 -4.43
CA ILE A 191 -2.40 -22.67 -3.55
C ILE A 191 -1.71 -24.04 -3.47
N LYS A 192 -1.38 -24.60 -4.64
CA LYS A 192 -0.82 -25.96 -4.78
C LYS A 192 0.52 -26.13 -4.07
N THR A 193 1.34 -25.07 -3.99
CA THR A 193 2.62 -25.10 -3.28
C THR A 193 2.51 -25.50 -1.80
N HIS A 194 1.31 -25.38 -1.22
CA HIS A 194 1.04 -25.77 0.18
C HIS A 194 0.28 -27.09 0.33
N VAL A 195 0.01 -27.78 -0.79
CA VAL A 195 -0.59 -29.14 -0.80
C VAL A 195 0.54 -30.15 -0.99
N VAL A 196 1.06 -30.67 0.10
CA VAL A 196 2.22 -31.53 0.17
C VAL A 196 1.86 -32.89 0.76
N ASP A 197 2.65 -33.93 0.46
CA ASP A 197 2.40 -35.30 0.93
C ASP A 197 2.97 -35.54 2.34
N SER A 198 3.96 -34.75 2.73
CA SER A 198 4.63 -34.87 4.02
C SER A 198 4.70 -33.52 4.74
N TYR A 199 4.56 -33.55 6.07
CA TYR A 199 4.67 -32.32 6.89
C TYR A 199 6.07 -31.69 6.80
N GLU A 200 7.12 -32.45 6.53
CA GLU A 200 8.50 -31.97 6.38
C GLU A 200 8.63 -30.99 5.20
N GLU A 201 7.83 -31.16 4.16
CA GLU A 201 7.82 -30.31 2.96
C GLU A 201 7.03 -29.00 3.16
N SER A 202 6.23 -28.94 4.23
CA SER A 202 5.36 -27.80 4.49
C SER A 202 6.12 -26.64 5.15
N ALA A 203 5.97 -25.42 4.60
CA ALA A 203 6.45 -24.21 5.25
C ALA A 203 5.80 -23.94 6.62
N PHE A 204 4.63 -24.48 6.88
CA PHE A 204 3.95 -24.38 8.18
C PHE A 204 4.62 -25.22 9.26
N TYR A 205 5.51 -26.14 8.90
CA TYR A 205 6.24 -26.97 9.86
C TYR A 205 7.51 -26.30 10.40
N GLU A 206 7.92 -25.16 9.84
CA GLU A 206 9.17 -24.49 10.20
C GLU A 206 9.37 -24.27 11.71
N PRO A 207 8.37 -23.79 12.51
CA PRO A 207 8.53 -23.62 13.95
C PRO A 207 8.84 -24.90 14.72
N PHE A 208 8.50 -26.08 14.18
CA PHE A 208 8.71 -27.39 14.82
C PHE A 208 10.05 -28.04 14.47
N ARG A 209 10.90 -27.36 13.66
CA ARG A 209 12.25 -27.85 13.33
C ARG A 209 13.25 -27.58 14.44
N SER A 210 13.04 -26.52 15.21
CA SER A 210 13.90 -26.15 16.33
C SER A 210 13.07 -25.67 17.51
N PHE A 211 13.57 -25.90 18.73
CA PHE A 211 12.87 -25.53 19.96
C PHE A 211 13.80 -24.77 20.91
N PRO A 212 13.25 -23.90 21.78
CA PRO A 212 14.02 -23.26 22.84
C PRO A 212 14.76 -24.29 23.71
N ASN A 213 15.96 -23.90 24.17
CA ASN A 213 16.76 -24.76 25.08
C ASN A 213 16.08 -25.02 26.42
N SER A 214 15.10 -24.20 26.80
CA SER A 214 14.30 -24.38 28.03
C SER A 214 13.35 -25.57 27.99
N PHE A 215 13.09 -26.15 26.80
CA PHE A 215 12.15 -27.28 26.66
C PHE A 215 12.87 -28.62 26.96
N ASN A 216 12.25 -29.43 27.77
CA ASN A 216 12.72 -30.81 28.01
C ASN A 216 12.38 -31.73 26.82
N ALA A 217 12.94 -32.96 26.84
CA ALA A 217 12.78 -33.92 25.73
C ALA A 217 11.32 -34.34 25.50
N GLU A 218 10.55 -34.49 26.57
CA GLU A 218 9.14 -34.88 26.51
C GLU A 218 8.28 -33.80 25.87
N GLN A 219 8.44 -32.53 26.28
CA GLN A 219 7.76 -31.37 25.70
C GLN A 219 8.07 -31.22 24.20
N LYS A 220 9.35 -31.38 23.82
CA LYS A 220 9.75 -31.32 22.40
C LYS A 220 9.09 -32.43 21.59
N LEU A 221 9.04 -33.65 22.11
CA LEU A 221 8.42 -34.78 21.41
C LEU A 221 6.91 -34.61 21.26
N GLU A 222 6.22 -34.18 22.33
CA GLU A 222 4.78 -33.93 22.32
C GLU A 222 4.42 -32.86 21.33
N ILE A 223 5.04 -31.67 21.42
CA ILE A 223 4.78 -30.53 20.53
C ILE A 223 5.07 -30.88 19.06
N LYS A 224 6.18 -31.61 18.83
CA LYS A 224 6.53 -32.07 17.48
C LYS A 224 5.44 -32.96 16.90
N LYS A 225 4.92 -33.91 17.65
CA LYS A 225 3.85 -34.81 17.23
C LYS A 225 2.53 -34.05 16.96
N MET A 226 2.16 -33.13 17.86
CA MET A 226 0.99 -32.30 17.67
C MET A 226 1.13 -31.38 16.46
N GLY A 227 2.32 -30.80 16.27
CA GLY A 227 2.61 -29.93 15.11
C GLY A 227 2.52 -30.69 13.78
N GLN A 228 3.04 -31.92 13.70
CA GLN A 228 2.91 -32.79 12.52
C GLN A 228 1.43 -33.00 12.16
N GLN A 229 0.59 -33.30 13.15
CA GLN A 229 -0.85 -33.51 12.96
C GLN A 229 -1.56 -32.20 12.54
N ALA A 230 -1.21 -31.08 13.19
CA ALA A 230 -1.82 -29.79 12.89
C ALA A 230 -1.47 -29.29 11.47
N VAL A 231 -0.23 -29.48 11.03
CA VAL A 231 0.17 -29.14 9.66
C VAL A 231 -0.65 -29.95 8.64
N MET A 232 -0.74 -31.28 8.78
CA MET A 232 -1.41 -32.13 7.81
C MET A 232 -2.94 -31.99 7.86
N ASN A 233 -3.54 -32.03 9.07
CA ASN A 233 -4.99 -32.01 9.24
C ASN A 233 -5.60 -30.60 9.23
N GLY A 234 -4.77 -29.59 9.47
CA GLY A 234 -5.16 -28.17 9.42
C GLY A 234 -4.74 -27.53 8.12
N ALA A 235 -3.49 -27.05 8.04
CA ALA A 235 -3.01 -26.26 6.91
C ALA A 235 -3.10 -27.00 5.56
N VAL A 236 -2.48 -28.17 5.42
CA VAL A 236 -2.45 -28.92 4.15
C VAL A 236 -3.88 -29.26 3.69
N LYS A 237 -4.73 -29.72 4.62
CA LYS A 237 -6.13 -30.05 4.33
C LYS A 237 -6.92 -28.82 3.85
N ALA A 238 -6.73 -27.66 4.49
CA ALA A 238 -7.41 -26.41 4.10
C ALA A 238 -7.01 -25.96 2.70
N TYR A 239 -5.71 -25.97 2.39
CA TYR A 239 -5.23 -25.64 1.05
C TYR A 239 -5.67 -26.65 -0.01
N ALA A 240 -5.74 -27.96 0.31
CA ALA A 240 -6.27 -28.96 -0.60
C ALA A 240 -7.76 -28.74 -0.92
N SER A 241 -8.56 -28.41 0.10
CA SER A 241 -9.97 -28.04 -0.08
C SER A 241 -10.12 -26.80 -0.96
N PHE A 242 -9.31 -25.76 -0.71
CA PHE A 242 -9.33 -24.53 -1.50
C PHE A 242 -8.87 -24.78 -2.94
N LEU A 243 -7.84 -25.59 -3.18
CA LEU A 243 -7.38 -25.96 -4.51
C LEU A 243 -8.49 -26.65 -5.30
N ASN A 244 -9.16 -27.61 -4.67
CA ASN A 244 -10.28 -28.32 -5.30
C ASN A 244 -11.43 -27.37 -5.66
N PHE A 245 -11.82 -26.49 -4.74
CA PHE A 245 -12.82 -25.45 -4.99
C PHE A 245 -12.39 -24.51 -6.12
N PHE A 246 -11.15 -24.03 -6.08
CA PHE A 246 -10.62 -23.11 -7.09
C PHE A 246 -10.68 -23.70 -8.49
N LEU A 247 -10.19 -24.92 -8.67
CA LEU A 247 -10.11 -25.59 -9.97
C LEU A 247 -11.48 -26.02 -10.52
N ASN A 248 -12.36 -26.52 -9.65
CA ASN A 248 -13.59 -27.18 -10.08
C ASN A 248 -14.84 -26.29 -10.01
N GLU A 249 -14.82 -25.22 -9.18
CA GLU A 249 -15.97 -24.35 -9.01
C GLU A 249 -15.65 -22.89 -9.36
N TYR A 250 -14.60 -22.27 -8.75
CA TYR A 250 -14.37 -20.85 -8.90
C TYR A 250 -13.86 -20.48 -10.28
N TYR A 251 -12.74 -21.05 -10.71
CA TYR A 251 -12.12 -20.74 -11.99
C TYR A 251 -13.05 -21.00 -13.19
N PRO A 252 -13.78 -22.14 -13.29
CA PRO A 252 -14.73 -22.35 -14.38
C PRO A 252 -15.83 -21.30 -14.45
N ASN A 253 -16.35 -20.83 -13.30
CA ASN A 253 -17.48 -19.92 -13.19
C ASN A 253 -17.08 -18.44 -12.97
N ALA A 254 -15.77 -18.12 -12.94
CA ALA A 254 -15.31 -16.75 -12.85
C ALA A 254 -15.71 -15.94 -14.09
N ARG A 255 -16.08 -14.66 -13.89
CA ARG A 255 -16.52 -13.76 -14.96
C ARG A 255 -15.48 -13.64 -16.06
N THR A 256 -15.93 -13.52 -17.30
CA THR A 256 -15.07 -13.32 -18.48
C THR A 256 -14.90 -11.84 -18.83
N THR A 257 -15.75 -10.99 -18.30
CA THR A 257 -15.67 -9.53 -18.42
C THR A 257 -14.53 -8.97 -17.57
N LEU A 258 -13.96 -7.83 -17.98
CA LEU A 258 -12.78 -7.25 -17.34
C LEU A 258 -13.13 -6.08 -16.42
N GLY A 259 -13.97 -5.18 -16.89
CA GLY A 259 -14.26 -3.91 -16.24
C GLY A 259 -14.96 -4.04 -14.89
N ALA A 260 -14.65 -3.15 -13.97
CA ALA A 260 -15.42 -3.02 -12.73
C ALA A 260 -16.86 -2.57 -13.01
N SER A 261 -17.07 -1.76 -14.06
CA SER A 261 -18.41 -1.34 -14.51
C SER A 261 -19.35 -2.50 -14.86
N GLU A 262 -18.83 -3.68 -15.13
CA GLU A 262 -19.60 -4.87 -15.50
C GLU A 262 -20.02 -5.72 -14.28
N LEU A 263 -19.58 -5.33 -13.08
CA LEU A 263 -20.09 -5.88 -11.82
C LEU A 263 -21.48 -5.33 -11.50
N PRO A 264 -22.29 -6.02 -10.69
CA PRO A 264 -23.56 -5.45 -10.18
C PRO A 264 -23.31 -4.13 -9.44
N GLY A 265 -23.91 -3.02 -9.91
CA GLY A 265 -23.64 -1.67 -9.41
C GLY A 265 -22.23 -1.17 -9.74
N GLY A 266 -21.64 -1.69 -10.83
CA GLY A 266 -20.22 -1.60 -11.11
C GLY A 266 -19.65 -0.20 -11.30
N MET A 267 -20.40 0.76 -11.91
CA MET A 267 -19.92 2.14 -12.01
C MET A 267 -19.84 2.82 -10.63
N ASP A 268 -20.81 2.60 -9.74
CA ASP A 268 -20.77 3.14 -8.39
C ASP A 268 -19.63 2.49 -7.58
N TYR A 269 -19.39 1.21 -7.81
CA TYR A 269 -18.25 0.49 -7.23
C TYR A 269 -16.92 1.07 -7.75
N TYR A 270 -16.78 1.32 -9.04
CA TYR A 270 -15.54 1.88 -9.59
C TYR A 270 -15.31 3.32 -9.10
N ASN A 271 -16.34 4.16 -9.04
CA ASN A 271 -16.27 5.48 -8.45
C ASN A 271 -15.85 5.43 -6.97
N PHE A 272 -16.35 4.43 -6.22
CA PHE A 272 -15.88 4.19 -4.86
C PHE A 272 -14.38 3.83 -4.82
N LYS A 273 -13.89 2.99 -5.73
CA LYS A 273 -12.47 2.65 -5.80
C LYS A 273 -11.60 3.86 -6.20
N ILE A 274 -12.07 4.71 -7.10
CA ILE A 274 -11.40 5.98 -7.43
C ILE A 274 -11.25 6.85 -6.18
N ASP A 275 -12.35 7.13 -5.47
CA ASP A 275 -12.31 7.92 -4.22
C ASP A 275 -11.39 7.28 -3.17
N HIS A 276 -11.48 5.96 -2.98
CA HIS A 276 -10.65 5.23 -2.03
C HIS A 276 -9.15 5.37 -2.33
N PHE A 277 -8.74 5.18 -3.58
CA PHE A 277 -7.34 5.14 -3.96
C PHE A 277 -6.74 6.51 -4.29
N THR A 278 -7.51 7.47 -4.79
CA THR A 278 -7.01 8.82 -5.09
C THR A 278 -7.21 9.80 -3.94
N THR A 279 -8.16 9.52 -3.05
CA THR A 279 -8.61 10.41 -1.96
C THR A 279 -9.12 11.77 -2.42
N LEU A 280 -9.45 11.90 -3.71
CA LEU A 280 -10.00 13.10 -4.36
C LEU A 280 -11.33 12.77 -5.04
N ASN A 281 -12.18 13.78 -5.18
CA ASN A 281 -13.45 13.65 -5.90
C ASN A 281 -13.22 13.91 -7.40
N LEU A 282 -12.72 12.91 -8.11
CA LEU A 282 -12.44 12.96 -9.55
C LEU A 282 -13.37 12.01 -10.30
N SER A 283 -13.89 12.47 -11.42
CA SER A 283 -14.64 11.61 -12.35
C SER A 283 -13.70 10.74 -13.19
N VAL A 284 -14.22 9.61 -13.69
CA VAL A 284 -13.51 8.75 -14.63
C VAL A 284 -12.97 9.51 -15.83
N GLN A 285 -13.78 10.42 -16.38
CA GLN A 285 -13.44 11.20 -17.56
C GLN A 285 -12.27 12.16 -17.28
N GLU A 286 -12.31 12.89 -16.17
CA GLU A 286 -11.21 13.78 -15.76
C GLU A 286 -9.91 13.03 -15.61
N ILE A 287 -9.92 11.85 -14.95
CA ILE A 287 -8.71 11.03 -14.76
C ILE A 287 -8.16 10.58 -16.11
N HIS A 288 -9.02 10.11 -17.00
CA HIS A 288 -8.62 9.65 -18.35
C HIS A 288 -7.96 10.80 -19.15
N GLU A 289 -8.57 11.97 -19.15
CA GLU A 289 -8.05 13.16 -19.84
C GLU A 289 -6.73 13.66 -19.25
N ILE A 290 -6.59 13.65 -17.92
CA ILE A 290 -5.31 13.91 -17.24
C ILE A 290 -4.25 12.92 -17.74
N GLY A 291 -4.60 11.63 -17.80
CA GLY A 291 -3.71 10.57 -18.30
C GLY A 291 -3.24 10.82 -19.73
N LEU A 292 -4.15 11.08 -20.65
CA LEU A 292 -3.83 11.38 -22.05
C LEU A 292 -2.93 12.62 -22.19
N LYS A 293 -3.21 13.67 -21.42
CA LYS A 293 -2.40 14.90 -21.41
C LYS A 293 -0.99 14.66 -20.92
N GLU A 294 -0.83 13.90 -19.84
CA GLU A 294 0.46 13.57 -19.27
C GLU A 294 1.27 12.65 -20.20
N VAL A 295 0.64 11.62 -20.78
CA VAL A 295 1.27 10.76 -21.80
C VAL A 295 1.80 11.59 -22.97
N ALA A 296 1.00 12.53 -23.48
CA ALA A 296 1.44 13.41 -24.57
C ALA A 296 2.57 14.36 -24.16
N ARG A 297 2.60 14.85 -22.90
CA ARG A 297 3.68 15.70 -22.38
C ARG A 297 4.99 14.90 -22.28
N ILE A 298 4.93 13.76 -21.61
CA ILE A 298 6.11 12.92 -21.37
C ILE A 298 6.67 12.38 -22.68
N ARG A 299 5.83 12.04 -23.65
CA ARG A 299 6.26 11.62 -24.99
C ARG A 299 7.15 12.67 -25.65
N ARG A 300 6.77 13.95 -25.60
CA ARG A 300 7.61 15.03 -26.15
C ARG A 300 8.95 15.14 -25.45
N GLU A 301 9.00 14.96 -24.12
CA GLU A 301 10.25 14.97 -23.36
C GLU A 301 11.14 13.78 -23.73
N MET A 302 10.54 12.59 -23.94
CA MET A 302 11.26 11.40 -24.39
C MET A 302 11.86 11.60 -25.80
N GLU A 303 11.11 12.22 -26.71
CA GLU A 303 11.59 12.53 -28.08
C GLU A 303 12.79 13.49 -28.06
N VAL A 304 12.81 14.49 -27.17
CA VAL A 304 13.97 15.37 -26.95
C VAL A 304 15.20 14.57 -26.49
N VAL A 305 15.03 13.59 -25.62
CA VAL A 305 16.14 12.71 -25.21
C VAL A 305 16.66 11.87 -26.38
N ILE A 306 15.77 11.30 -27.19
CA ILE A 306 16.14 10.52 -28.39
C ILE A 306 16.95 11.38 -29.37
N GLU A 307 16.53 12.62 -29.59
CA GLU A 307 17.27 13.56 -30.44
C GLU A 307 18.66 13.86 -29.86
N SER A 308 18.78 14.02 -28.54
CA SER A 308 20.04 14.35 -27.86
C SER A 308 21.12 13.27 -27.97
N VAL A 309 20.71 12.01 -28.14
CA VAL A 309 21.62 10.87 -28.34
C VAL A 309 21.83 10.54 -29.85
N GLU A 310 21.30 11.40 -30.73
CA GLU A 310 21.41 11.26 -32.18
C GLU A 310 20.96 9.90 -32.76
N PHE A 311 20.01 9.23 -32.09
CA PHE A 311 19.50 7.94 -32.54
C PHE A 311 18.80 8.05 -33.90
N LYS A 312 19.16 7.19 -34.84
CA LYS A 312 18.62 7.19 -36.21
C LYS A 312 17.55 6.13 -36.38
N GLY A 313 16.39 6.36 -35.83
CA GLY A 313 15.28 5.45 -35.90
C GLY A 313 13.99 6.07 -35.36
N SER A 314 12.91 5.34 -35.44
CA SER A 314 11.62 5.70 -34.87
C SER A 314 11.64 5.55 -33.33
N PHE A 315 10.64 6.11 -32.68
CA PHE A 315 10.43 5.93 -31.24
C PHE A 315 10.33 4.45 -30.85
N SER A 316 9.62 3.65 -31.60
CA SER A 316 9.48 2.20 -31.36
C SER A 316 10.82 1.45 -31.48
N GLU A 317 11.66 1.82 -32.48
CA GLU A 317 12.99 1.24 -32.63
C GLU A 317 13.90 1.63 -31.47
N PHE A 318 13.77 2.86 -30.93
CA PHE A 318 14.52 3.28 -29.74
C PHE A 318 14.09 2.50 -28.49
N LEU A 319 12.77 2.28 -28.27
CA LEU A 319 12.31 1.44 -27.18
C LEU A 319 12.84 0.00 -27.31
N ASN A 320 12.89 -0.54 -28.52
CA ASN A 320 13.43 -1.88 -28.76
C ASN A 320 14.95 -1.91 -28.51
N PHE A 321 15.69 -0.90 -28.93
CA PHE A 321 17.12 -0.75 -28.62
C PHE A 321 17.37 -0.77 -27.12
N LEU A 322 16.62 0.01 -26.33
CA LEU A 322 16.73 0.00 -24.88
C LEU A 322 16.45 -1.37 -24.24
N ARG A 323 15.47 -2.10 -24.79
CA ARG A 323 15.07 -3.42 -24.28
C ARG A 323 16.06 -4.53 -24.59
N THR A 324 16.88 -4.38 -25.63
CA THR A 324 17.66 -5.50 -26.20
C THR A 324 19.18 -5.30 -26.19
N ASP A 325 19.66 -4.05 -26.09
CA ASP A 325 21.11 -3.82 -26.12
C ASP A 325 21.74 -4.18 -24.76
N PRO A 326 22.76 -5.07 -24.74
CA PRO A 326 23.39 -5.54 -23.51
C PRO A 326 24.05 -4.45 -22.66
N GLN A 327 24.39 -3.27 -23.24
CA GLN A 327 25.00 -2.17 -22.48
C GLN A 327 24.12 -1.69 -21.33
N PHE A 328 22.81 -1.90 -21.41
CA PHE A 328 21.85 -1.42 -20.42
C PHE A 328 21.60 -2.41 -19.27
N TYR A 329 22.32 -3.52 -19.22
CA TYR A 329 22.08 -4.58 -18.25
C TYR A 329 23.34 -4.92 -17.45
N ALA A 330 23.16 -5.15 -16.15
CA ALA A 330 24.26 -5.57 -15.30
C ALA A 330 24.75 -6.98 -15.68
N THR A 331 26.08 -7.17 -15.60
CA THR A 331 26.72 -8.45 -15.93
C THR A 331 26.64 -9.49 -14.81
N SER A 332 26.32 -9.07 -13.59
CA SER A 332 26.14 -9.95 -12.43
C SER A 332 25.17 -9.35 -11.40
N PRO A 333 24.56 -10.16 -10.54
CA PRO A 333 23.77 -9.70 -9.41
C PRO A 333 24.52 -8.71 -8.51
N GLU A 334 25.79 -8.99 -8.25
CA GLU A 334 26.66 -8.13 -7.44
C GLU A 334 26.88 -6.75 -8.09
N ALA A 335 27.05 -6.69 -9.41
CA ALA A 335 27.21 -5.44 -10.16
C ALA A 335 25.94 -4.57 -10.04
N LEU A 336 24.74 -5.17 -10.17
CA LEU A 336 23.48 -4.46 -10.00
C LEU A 336 23.32 -3.90 -8.58
N LEU A 337 23.64 -4.70 -7.54
CA LEU A 337 23.55 -4.27 -6.14
C LEU A 337 24.57 -3.16 -5.80
N LYS A 338 25.79 -3.24 -6.36
CA LYS A 338 26.79 -2.18 -6.19
C LYS A 338 26.32 -0.86 -6.80
N GLU A 339 25.76 -0.90 -8.00
CA GLU A 339 25.24 0.32 -8.65
C GLU A 339 24.05 0.92 -7.85
N ALA A 340 23.09 0.11 -7.44
CA ALA A 340 21.99 0.56 -6.60
C ALA A 340 22.48 1.18 -5.28
N SER A 341 23.48 0.57 -4.64
CA SER A 341 24.09 1.08 -3.40
C SER A 341 24.85 2.38 -3.62
N PHE A 342 25.51 2.53 -4.74
CA PHE A 342 26.22 3.76 -5.11
C PHE A 342 25.25 4.91 -5.36
N ILE A 343 24.17 4.68 -6.11
CA ILE A 343 23.10 5.65 -6.33
C ILE A 343 22.47 6.08 -4.99
N ALA A 344 22.10 5.11 -4.14
CA ALA A 344 21.55 5.37 -2.83
C ALA A 344 22.47 6.26 -1.98
N LYS A 345 23.78 5.98 -1.96
CA LYS A 345 24.75 6.76 -1.18
C LYS A 345 25.00 8.16 -1.75
N ARG A 346 24.93 8.32 -3.07
CA ARG A 346 24.98 9.65 -3.71
C ARG A 346 23.79 10.51 -3.27
N MET A 347 22.59 9.91 -3.17
CA MET A 347 21.38 10.64 -2.78
C MET A 347 21.39 11.03 -1.30
N ASP A 348 21.93 10.20 -0.39
CA ASP A 348 22.12 10.56 1.03
C ASP A 348 22.80 11.92 1.18
N ALA A 349 23.83 12.19 0.36
CA ALA A 349 24.57 13.46 0.40
C ALA A 349 23.77 14.68 -0.07
N LYS A 350 22.62 14.48 -0.73
CA LYS A 350 21.76 15.55 -1.24
C LYS A 350 20.61 15.88 -0.30
N LEU A 351 20.26 14.98 0.62
CA LEU A 351 19.11 15.15 1.52
C LEU A 351 19.10 16.45 2.32
N PRO A 352 20.25 16.95 2.89
CA PRO A 352 20.23 18.20 3.65
C PRO A 352 19.87 19.46 2.84
N ALA A 353 19.97 19.40 1.51
CA ALA A 353 19.52 20.48 0.63
C ALA A 353 18.01 20.43 0.34
N LEU A 354 17.36 19.30 0.61
CA LEU A 354 15.96 19.04 0.31
C LEU A 354 15.06 18.94 1.56
N PHE A 355 15.63 18.64 2.74
CA PHE A 355 14.92 18.38 3.99
C PHE A 355 15.63 19.00 5.18
N ASN A 356 14.89 19.58 6.13
CA ASN A 356 15.42 19.94 7.46
C ASN A 356 15.40 18.74 8.40
N ARG A 357 14.37 17.88 8.28
CA ARG A 357 14.21 16.67 9.09
C ARG A 357 14.67 15.44 8.32
N LEU A 358 15.67 14.74 8.86
CA LEU A 358 16.15 13.46 8.32
C LEU A 358 15.78 12.32 9.28
N PRO A 359 15.41 11.13 8.78
CA PRO A 359 15.07 10.01 9.63
C PRO A 359 16.31 9.48 10.37
N ARG A 360 16.10 8.97 11.59
CA ARG A 360 17.15 8.29 12.37
C ARG A 360 17.35 6.85 11.96
N LEU A 361 16.30 6.21 11.42
CA LEU A 361 16.38 4.82 10.95
C LEU A 361 17.26 4.77 9.69
N PRO A 362 18.37 4.00 9.69
CA PRO A 362 19.13 3.76 8.46
C PRO A 362 18.43 2.76 7.55
N TYR A 363 18.90 2.64 6.31
CA TYR A 363 18.52 1.56 5.41
C TYR A 363 19.70 0.95 4.71
N GLY A 364 19.53 -0.30 4.25
CA GLY A 364 20.48 -1.02 3.42
C GLY A 364 19.90 -1.32 2.03
N VAL A 365 20.77 -1.69 1.11
CA VAL A 365 20.41 -2.26 -0.20
C VAL A 365 20.68 -3.76 -0.13
N ALA A 366 19.68 -4.58 -0.45
CA ALA A 366 19.78 -6.03 -0.37
C ALA A 366 19.08 -6.69 -1.57
N PRO A 367 19.46 -7.91 -1.97
CA PRO A 367 18.72 -8.63 -3.00
C PRO A 367 17.33 -9.05 -2.47
N VAL A 368 16.35 -9.10 -3.37
CA VAL A 368 15.09 -9.80 -3.08
C VAL A 368 15.42 -11.26 -2.73
N PRO A 369 14.83 -11.85 -1.67
CA PRO A 369 15.04 -13.26 -1.33
C PRO A 369 14.75 -14.20 -2.51
N ASP A 370 15.59 -15.21 -2.70
CA ASP A 370 15.58 -16.08 -3.89
C ASP A 370 14.24 -16.81 -4.10
N ASP A 371 13.54 -17.14 -3.03
CA ASP A 371 12.22 -17.78 -3.07
C ASP A 371 11.11 -16.85 -3.60
N LEU A 372 11.30 -15.53 -3.49
CA LEU A 372 10.36 -14.51 -3.96
C LEU A 372 10.75 -13.96 -5.35
N ALA A 373 12.04 -13.83 -5.61
CA ALA A 373 12.61 -13.10 -6.73
C ALA A 373 11.98 -13.42 -8.11
N PRO A 374 11.64 -14.70 -8.46
CA PRO A 374 11.06 -15.05 -9.76
C PRO A 374 9.71 -14.39 -10.07
N LYS A 375 8.93 -14.03 -9.05
CA LYS A 375 7.60 -13.43 -9.17
C LYS A 375 7.53 -12.01 -8.60
N TYR A 376 8.68 -11.45 -8.20
CA TYR A 376 8.76 -10.14 -7.56
C TYR A 376 9.01 -9.03 -8.58
N THR A 377 8.61 -7.81 -8.23
CA THR A 377 8.88 -6.61 -9.03
C THR A 377 10.38 -6.29 -9.11
N GLY A 378 10.77 -5.20 -9.80
CA GLY A 378 12.16 -4.74 -9.93
C GLY A 378 12.83 -4.38 -8.61
N GLY A 379 12.08 -3.89 -7.64
CA GLY A 379 12.54 -3.55 -6.29
C GLY A 379 11.39 -3.12 -5.41
N ARG A 380 11.63 -3.02 -4.10
CA ARG A 380 10.68 -2.52 -3.11
C ARG A 380 11.38 -2.11 -1.82
N TYR A 381 10.87 -1.07 -1.19
CA TYR A 381 11.22 -0.77 0.20
C TYR A 381 10.51 -1.76 1.16
N VAL A 382 11.26 -2.27 2.12
CA VAL A 382 10.76 -3.12 3.19
C VAL A 382 11.20 -2.53 4.53
N GLY A 383 10.25 -2.03 5.30
CA GLY A 383 10.50 -1.49 6.63
C GLY A 383 10.81 -2.59 7.65
N PRO A 384 11.49 -2.27 8.77
CA PRO A 384 11.69 -3.21 9.87
C PRO A 384 10.35 -3.53 10.55
N ALA A 385 10.27 -4.70 11.18
CA ALA A 385 9.17 -5.01 12.09
C ALA A 385 9.22 -4.08 13.32
N GLU A 386 8.07 -3.79 13.92
CA GLU A 386 7.98 -2.96 15.12
C GLU A 386 8.84 -3.55 16.25
N GLY A 387 9.61 -2.70 16.92
CA GLY A 387 10.55 -3.11 17.98
C GLY A 387 11.79 -3.88 17.51
N SER A 388 11.96 -4.09 16.21
CA SER A 388 13.16 -4.68 15.63
C SER A 388 14.37 -3.75 15.75
N LYS A 389 15.58 -4.34 15.77
CA LYS A 389 16.86 -3.63 15.65
C LYS A 389 17.39 -3.62 14.21
N GLU A 390 16.64 -4.23 13.29
CA GLU A 390 17.00 -4.26 11.88
C GLU A 390 16.75 -2.90 11.22
N PRO A 391 17.53 -2.53 10.19
CA PRO A 391 17.27 -1.33 9.39
C PRO A 391 16.10 -1.57 8.43
N GLY A 392 15.66 -0.51 7.73
CA GLY A 392 14.89 -0.68 6.50
C GLY A 392 15.74 -1.24 5.37
N TYR A 393 15.11 -1.87 4.37
CA TYR A 393 15.82 -2.37 3.19
C TYR A 393 15.17 -1.90 1.89
N TYR A 394 15.98 -1.36 1.00
CA TYR A 394 15.66 -1.33 -0.42
C TYR A 394 16.05 -2.67 -1.03
N TRP A 395 15.07 -3.52 -1.30
CA TRP A 395 15.26 -4.78 -2.01
C TRP A 395 15.35 -4.53 -3.51
N VAL A 396 16.42 -5.04 -4.14
CA VAL A 396 16.66 -5.00 -5.58
C VAL A 396 16.52 -6.41 -6.14
N ASN A 397 15.70 -6.58 -7.16
CA ASN A 397 15.52 -7.89 -7.77
C ASN A 397 16.66 -8.24 -8.71
N THR A 398 17.47 -9.21 -8.31
CA THR A 398 18.62 -9.69 -9.08
C THR A 398 18.31 -10.90 -9.95
N TYR A 399 17.06 -11.39 -9.94
CA TYR A 399 16.61 -12.49 -10.80
C TYR A 399 16.38 -12.00 -12.23
N LYS A 400 16.90 -12.74 -13.23
CA LYS A 400 16.83 -12.39 -14.67
C LYS A 400 17.33 -10.97 -14.95
N LEU A 401 18.64 -10.78 -14.94
CA LEU A 401 19.27 -9.48 -15.16
C LEU A 401 18.93 -8.85 -16.50
N ASP A 402 18.63 -9.65 -17.51
CA ASP A 402 18.23 -9.26 -18.88
C ASP A 402 16.87 -8.55 -18.96
N VAL A 403 16.11 -8.50 -17.84
CA VAL A 403 14.87 -7.72 -17.69
C VAL A 403 14.98 -6.65 -16.59
N ARG A 404 16.21 -6.32 -16.14
CA ARG A 404 16.50 -5.34 -15.08
C ARG A 404 17.44 -4.24 -15.62
N PRO A 405 16.92 -3.31 -16.43
CA PRO A 405 17.76 -2.33 -17.09
C PRO A 405 18.33 -1.31 -16.11
N LEU A 406 19.61 -0.96 -16.29
CA LEU A 406 20.32 0.01 -15.45
C LEU A 406 19.76 1.43 -15.61
N TYR A 407 19.23 1.79 -16.78
CA TYR A 407 18.69 3.12 -17.02
C TYR A 407 17.48 3.46 -16.12
N ASN A 408 16.77 2.48 -15.55
CA ASN A 408 15.68 2.71 -14.59
C ASN A 408 16.17 2.79 -13.14
N LEU A 409 17.45 2.44 -12.87
CA LEU A 409 17.90 2.16 -11.51
C LEU A 409 18.00 3.43 -10.66
N GLU A 410 18.38 4.59 -11.24
CA GLU A 410 18.35 5.86 -10.50
C GLU A 410 16.92 6.18 -10.03
N ALA A 411 15.92 6.13 -10.91
CA ALA A 411 14.54 6.42 -10.56
C ALA A 411 14.00 5.44 -9.50
N LEU A 412 14.24 4.12 -9.69
CA LEU A 412 13.82 3.11 -8.74
C LEU A 412 14.46 3.30 -7.35
N THR A 413 15.76 3.62 -7.32
CA THR A 413 16.47 3.82 -6.05
C THR A 413 15.95 5.05 -5.29
N LEU A 414 15.62 6.14 -6.00
CA LEU A 414 15.04 7.33 -5.39
C LEU A 414 13.59 7.09 -4.91
N HIS A 415 12.84 6.25 -5.60
CA HIS A 415 11.48 5.86 -5.23
C HIS A 415 11.46 4.99 -3.96
N GLU A 416 12.25 3.93 -3.92
CA GLU A 416 12.21 2.93 -2.84
C GLU A 416 13.10 3.33 -1.64
N GLY A 417 14.24 3.96 -1.89
CA GLY A 417 15.18 4.44 -0.87
C GLY A 417 14.84 5.85 -0.41
N VAL A 418 15.82 6.74 -0.50
CA VAL A 418 15.68 8.17 -0.22
C VAL A 418 15.67 8.98 -1.52
N PRO A 419 14.87 10.03 -1.62
CA PRO A 419 13.94 10.59 -0.61
C PRO A 419 12.56 9.92 -0.58
N GLY A 420 12.38 8.77 -1.25
CA GLY A 420 11.09 8.09 -1.42
C GLY A 420 10.61 7.32 -0.18
N HIS A 421 10.20 6.06 -0.38
CA HIS A 421 9.49 5.27 0.62
C HIS A 421 10.25 5.08 1.93
N HIS A 422 11.58 4.87 1.89
CA HIS A 422 12.34 4.75 3.14
C HIS A 422 12.24 6.02 3.98
N LEU A 423 12.54 7.18 3.39
CA LEU A 423 12.49 8.46 4.12
C LEU A 423 11.08 8.75 4.63
N GLN A 424 10.06 8.60 3.78
CA GLN A 424 8.66 8.82 4.13
C GLN A 424 8.20 7.96 5.31
N ASN A 425 8.41 6.64 5.22
CA ASN A 425 7.96 5.70 6.25
C ASN A 425 8.76 5.88 7.56
N SER A 426 10.05 6.17 7.46
CA SER A 426 10.89 6.38 8.64
C SER A 426 10.52 7.67 9.38
N ILE A 427 10.24 8.78 8.68
CA ILE A 427 9.72 10.00 9.31
C ILE A 427 8.37 9.73 9.96
N ALA A 428 7.46 9.02 9.28
CA ALA A 428 6.14 8.70 9.83
C ALA A 428 6.23 7.86 11.12
N SER A 429 7.14 6.88 11.18
CA SER A 429 7.36 6.04 12.36
C SER A 429 7.95 6.80 13.58
N GLU A 430 8.52 7.98 13.35
CA GLU A 430 9.07 8.86 14.40
C GLU A 430 8.05 9.88 14.94
N LEU A 431 6.80 9.87 14.45
CA LEU A 431 5.72 10.75 14.92
C LEU A 431 5.05 10.10 16.14
N ASN A 432 5.38 10.60 17.34
CA ASN A 432 4.92 10.02 18.60
C ASN A 432 3.51 10.45 19.02
N ASP A 433 3.01 11.60 18.51
CA ASP A 433 1.75 12.21 18.94
C ASP A 433 0.54 11.83 18.06
N LEU A 434 0.69 10.79 17.22
CA LEU A 434 -0.39 10.32 16.36
C LEU A 434 -1.25 9.27 17.09
N PRO A 435 -2.59 9.29 16.92
CA PRO A 435 -3.45 8.20 17.35
C PRO A 435 -3.04 6.86 16.74
N GLU A 436 -3.29 5.74 17.43
CA GLU A 436 -2.87 4.41 17.01
C GLU A 436 -3.23 4.08 15.55
N PHE A 437 -4.45 4.42 15.13
CA PHE A 437 -4.90 4.15 13.75
C PHE A 437 -4.08 4.87 12.66
N ARG A 438 -3.30 5.90 13.04
CA ARG A 438 -2.45 6.68 12.13
C ARG A 438 -1.05 6.10 11.96
N LYS A 439 -0.56 5.31 12.93
CA LYS A 439 0.81 4.80 12.95
C LYS A 439 1.12 3.90 11.76
N ASP A 440 0.18 2.99 11.43
CA ASP A 440 0.31 2.05 10.32
C ASP A 440 -0.53 2.45 9.11
N LEU A 441 -1.07 3.68 9.08
CA LEU A 441 -1.91 4.13 7.99
C LEU A 441 -1.09 4.35 6.72
N TYR A 442 -1.40 3.60 5.68
CA TYR A 442 -0.89 3.83 4.33
C TYR A 442 -2.03 4.23 3.40
N LEU A 443 -1.98 5.45 2.89
CA LEU A 443 -2.87 5.95 1.85
C LEU A 443 -2.12 5.95 0.52
N SER A 444 -2.58 5.12 -0.41
CA SER A 444 -1.86 4.82 -1.65
C SER A 444 -1.50 6.07 -2.45
N ALA A 445 -2.43 7.03 -2.60
CA ALA A 445 -2.15 8.26 -3.34
C ALA A 445 -1.08 9.14 -2.67
N PHE A 446 -1.03 9.17 -1.35
CA PHE A 446 0.01 9.89 -0.63
C PHE A 446 1.37 9.17 -0.74
N GLY A 447 1.39 7.85 -0.46
CA GLY A 447 2.63 7.07 -0.46
C GLY A 447 3.26 6.96 -1.84
N GLU A 448 2.51 6.50 -2.83
CA GLU A 448 2.99 6.31 -4.19
C GLU A 448 3.18 7.64 -4.94
N GLY A 449 2.33 8.63 -4.63
CA GLY A 449 2.50 9.98 -5.14
C GLY A 449 3.81 10.62 -4.68
N TRP A 450 4.18 10.42 -3.40
CA TRP A 450 5.46 10.84 -2.87
C TRP A 450 6.63 10.08 -3.52
N GLY A 451 6.52 8.75 -3.67
CA GLY A 451 7.52 7.95 -4.36
C GLY A 451 7.80 8.45 -5.78
N LEU A 452 6.77 8.71 -6.56
CA LEU A 452 6.90 9.24 -7.92
C LEU A 452 7.41 10.70 -7.94
N TYR A 453 7.00 11.53 -6.98
CA TYR A 453 7.55 12.87 -6.79
C TYR A 453 9.05 12.82 -6.41
N SER A 454 9.47 11.82 -5.65
CA SER A 454 10.88 11.59 -5.29
C SER A 454 11.74 11.25 -6.49
N GLU A 455 11.21 10.52 -7.49
CA GLU A 455 11.89 10.32 -8.77
C GLU A 455 12.13 11.66 -9.48
N TYR A 456 11.14 12.57 -9.48
CA TYR A 456 11.29 13.92 -10.03
C TYR A 456 12.33 14.75 -9.29
N LEU A 457 12.41 14.67 -7.95
CA LEU A 457 13.43 15.39 -7.16
C LEU A 457 14.87 15.02 -7.54
N GLY A 458 15.09 13.87 -8.15
CA GLY A 458 16.38 13.47 -8.70
C GLY A 458 16.94 14.47 -9.70
N ILE A 459 16.09 15.19 -10.46
CA ILE A 459 16.53 16.25 -11.39
C ILE A 459 17.21 17.39 -10.60
N GLU A 460 16.56 17.84 -9.53
CA GLU A 460 17.09 18.93 -8.69
C GLU A 460 18.30 18.51 -7.86
N ALA A 461 18.38 17.23 -7.50
CA ALA A 461 19.54 16.64 -6.82
C ALA A 461 20.74 16.38 -7.74
N GLY A 462 20.62 16.60 -9.06
CA GLY A 462 21.69 16.41 -10.05
C GLY A 462 21.93 14.95 -10.43
N PHE A 463 20.86 14.15 -10.45
CA PHE A 463 20.80 12.82 -11.06
C PHE A 463 20.35 12.91 -12.52
N TYR A 464 20.27 11.79 -13.21
CA TYR A 464 19.83 11.69 -14.60
C TYR A 464 20.72 12.48 -15.58
N THR A 465 22.02 12.54 -15.29
CA THR A 465 23.01 13.23 -16.13
C THR A 465 23.35 12.45 -17.41
N ASP A 466 23.15 11.14 -17.38
CA ASP A 466 23.18 10.30 -18.59
C ASP A 466 21.81 10.35 -19.28
N PRO A 467 21.75 10.61 -20.61
CA PRO A 467 20.49 10.66 -21.35
C PRO A 467 19.64 9.40 -21.21
N TYR A 468 20.25 8.21 -21.15
CA TYR A 468 19.53 6.95 -20.99
C TYR A 468 18.91 6.83 -19.58
N SER A 469 19.62 7.27 -18.55
CA SER A 469 19.09 7.35 -17.20
C SER A 469 17.90 8.33 -17.11
N ASN A 470 17.96 9.48 -17.79
CA ASN A 470 16.83 10.40 -17.89
C ASN A 470 15.66 9.79 -18.66
N PHE A 471 15.93 9.03 -19.72
CA PHE A 471 14.89 8.29 -20.43
C PHE A 471 14.26 7.20 -19.54
N GLY A 472 15.05 6.57 -18.68
CA GLY A 472 14.58 5.61 -17.68
C GLY A 472 13.60 6.25 -16.67
N ARG A 473 13.94 7.44 -16.15
CA ARG A 473 13.01 8.24 -15.32
C ARG A 473 11.71 8.56 -16.08
N LEU A 474 11.83 9.03 -17.33
CA LEU A 474 10.67 9.32 -18.17
C LEU A 474 9.85 8.06 -18.46
N THR A 475 10.49 6.89 -18.63
CA THR A 475 9.80 5.60 -18.77
C THR A 475 8.96 5.28 -17.53
N TYR A 476 9.48 5.51 -16.33
CA TYR A 476 8.74 5.29 -15.09
C TYR A 476 7.61 6.29 -14.91
N GLU A 477 7.83 7.56 -15.22
CA GLU A 477 6.79 8.59 -15.20
C GLU A 477 5.70 8.29 -16.24
N MET A 478 6.08 7.91 -17.48
CA MET A 478 5.18 7.51 -18.55
C MET A 478 4.32 6.31 -18.15
N TRP A 479 4.95 5.31 -17.57
CA TRP A 479 4.21 4.13 -17.08
C TRP A 479 3.10 4.52 -16.13
N ARG A 480 3.37 5.41 -15.14
CA ARG A 480 2.37 5.89 -14.19
C ARG A 480 1.32 6.80 -14.84
N ALA A 481 1.67 7.55 -15.88
CA ALA A 481 0.70 8.31 -16.68
C ALA A 481 -0.21 7.39 -17.50
N CYS A 482 0.35 6.36 -18.15
CA CYS A 482 -0.43 5.34 -18.86
C CYS A 482 -1.44 4.64 -17.96
N ARG A 483 -1.12 4.43 -16.65
CA ARG A 483 -2.05 3.81 -15.69
C ARG A 483 -3.37 4.57 -15.58
N LEU A 484 -3.36 5.91 -15.67
CA LEU A 484 -4.59 6.72 -15.64
C LEU A 484 -5.49 6.41 -16.84
N VAL A 485 -4.89 6.18 -18.00
CA VAL A 485 -5.60 5.89 -19.26
C VAL A 485 -6.11 4.45 -19.27
N VAL A 486 -5.26 3.50 -18.90
CA VAL A 486 -5.61 2.07 -19.04
C VAL A 486 -6.53 1.58 -17.92
N ASP A 487 -6.41 2.07 -16.69
CA ASP A 487 -7.31 1.70 -15.58
C ASP A 487 -8.74 2.18 -15.88
N THR A 488 -8.91 3.44 -16.28
CA THR A 488 -10.21 3.98 -16.71
C THR A 488 -10.70 3.30 -17.99
N GLY A 489 -9.79 2.99 -18.91
CA GLY A 489 -10.08 2.24 -20.14
C GLY A 489 -10.68 0.87 -19.86
N ILE A 490 -10.07 0.09 -18.96
CA ILE A 490 -10.55 -1.23 -18.56
C ILE A 490 -11.89 -1.12 -17.83
N HIS A 491 -11.91 -0.29 -16.77
CA HIS A 491 -12.96 -0.37 -15.77
C HIS A 491 -14.22 0.42 -16.11
N ALA A 492 -14.14 1.34 -17.09
CA ALA A 492 -15.29 2.16 -17.49
C ALA A 492 -15.53 2.25 -19.00
N MET A 493 -14.51 1.97 -19.83
CA MET A 493 -14.60 2.22 -21.29
C MET A 493 -14.50 0.92 -22.12
N GLY A 494 -14.48 -0.25 -21.48
CA GLY A 494 -14.53 -1.56 -22.13
C GLY A 494 -13.27 -1.95 -22.91
N TRP A 495 -12.09 -1.42 -22.52
CA TRP A 495 -10.83 -1.82 -23.15
C TRP A 495 -10.53 -3.29 -22.89
N SER A 496 -10.07 -3.96 -23.95
CA SER A 496 -9.58 -5.33 -23.85
C SER A 496 -8.19 -5.39 -23.20
N ARG A 497 -7.83 -6.55 -22.65
CA ARG A 497 -6.51 -6.82 -22.10
C ARG A 497 -5.39 -6.53 -23.12
N GLN A 498 -5.59 -6.88 -24.40
CA GLN A 498 -4.59 -6.64 -25.44
C GLN A 498 -4.39 -5.15 -25.71
N GLN A 499 -5.46 -4.35 -25.79
CA GLN A 499 -5.35 -2.90 -25.95
C GLN A 499 -4.51 -2.27 -24.83
N VAL A 500 -4.63 -2.75 -23.59
CA VAL A 500 -3.83 -2.25 -22.46
C VAL A 500 -2.36 -2.63 -22.63
N ILE A 501 -2.06 -3.88 -22.97
CA ILE A 501 -0.69 -4.36 -23.20
C ILE A 501 -0.04 -3.55 -24.34
N ASP A 502 -0.75 -3.35 -25.44
CA ASP A 502 -0.28 -2.60 -26.60
C ASP A 502 0.00 -1.14 -26.19
N TYR A 503 -0.95 -0.50 -25.50
CA TYR A 503 -0.80 0.87 -25.05
C TYR A 503 0.44 1.07 -24.14
N LEU A 504 0.67 0.15 -23.19
CA LEU A 504 1.84 0.19 -22.31
C LEU A 504 3.14 -0.03 -23.10
N SER A 505 3.16 -1.02 -23.99
CA SER A 505 4.37 -1.40 -24.73
C SER A 505 4.78 -0.38 -25.80
N GLU A 506 3.83 0.36 -26.35
CA GLU A 506 4.05 1.41 -27.34
C GLU A 506 4.52 2.73 -26.72
N ASN A 507 4.22 2.94 -25.44
CA ASN A 507 4.54 4.19 -24.75
C ASN A 507 5.72 4.09 -23.78
N THR A 508 6.15 2.91 -23.37
CA THR A 508 7.20 2.71 -22.36
C THR A 508 8.30 1.78 -22.83
N ALA A 509 9.50 1.88 -22.27
CA ALA A 509 10.58 0.91 -22.47
C ALA A 509 10.48 -0.31 -21.52
N LEU A 510 9.34 -0.52 -20.85
CA LEU A 510 9.12 -1.70 -20.00
C LEU A 510 9.22 -2.99 -20.83
N PRO A 511 9.77 -4.07 -20.26
CA PRO A 511 9.71 -5.40 -20.89
C PRO A 511 8.26 -5.83 -21.14
N ILE A 512 8.01 -6.52 -22.26
CA ILE A 512 6.64 -6.96 -22.63
C ILE A 512 6.02 -7.86 -21.54
N HIS A 513 6.85 -8.66 -20.88
CA HIS A 513 6.39 -9.46 -19.73
C HIS A 513 5.84 -8.58 -18.62
N GLU A 514 6.51 -7.47 -18.29
CA GLU A 514 6.07 -6.52 -17.26
C GLU A 514 4.78 -5.81 -17.68
N CYS A 515 4.66 -5.38 -18.94
CA CYS A 515 3.40 -4.83 -19.47
C CYS A 515 2.23 -5.81 -19.29
N THR A 516 2.49 -7.12 -19.48
CA THR A 516 1.49 -8.18 -19.33
C THR A 516 1.07 -8.40 -17.89
N THR A 517 2.03 -8.52 -16.97
CA THR A 517 1.76 -8.75 -15.53
C THR A 517 1.10 -7.55 -14.88
N GLU A 518 1.51 -6.34 -15.25
CA GLU A 518 0.87 -5.11 -14.79
C GLU A 518 -0.55 -4.95 -15.31
N THR A 519 -0.81 -5.34 -16.57
CA THR A 519 -2.19 -5.36 -17.11
C THR A 519 -3.08 -6.28 -16.29
N ASP A 520 -2.61 -7.49 -15.96
CA ASP A 520 -3.36 -8.43 -15.12
C ASP A 520 -3.60 -7.89 -13.71
N ARG A 521 -2.62 -7.18 -13.15
CA ARG A 521 -2.75 -6.47 -11.88
C ARG A 521 -3.83 -5.40 -11.94
N TYR A 522 -3.86 -4.55 -12.98
CA TYR A 522 -4.88 -3.49 -13.10
C TYR A 522 -6.28 -4.08 -13.25
N ILE A 523 -6.44 -5.11 -14.08
CA ILE A 523 -7.72 -5.82 -14.24
C ILE A 523 -8.25 -6.35 -12.89
N ALA A 524 -7.35 -6.85 -12.03
CA ALA A 524 -7.72 -7.47 -10.75
C ALA A 524 -7.85 -6.46 -9.60
N TRP A 525 -7.38 -5.22 -9.77
CA TRP A 525 -7.32 -4.24 -8.68
C TRP A 525 -7.77 -2.84 -9.13
N PRO A 526 -9.09 -2.64 -9.37
CA PRO A 526 -9.63 -1.40 -9.89
C PRO A 526 -9.25 -0.17 -9.09
N GLY A 527 -8.78 0.87 -9.75
CA GLY A 527 -8.48 2.18 -9.18
C GLY A 527 -7.13 2.31 -8.47
N GLN A 528 -6.48 1.20 -8.07
CA GLN A 528 -5.20 1.28 -7.35
C GLN A 528 -4.10 1.93 -8.20
N ALA A 529 -4.06 1.61 -9.47
CA ALA A 529 -3.07 2.13 -10.40
C ALA A 529 -3.12 3.66 -10.57
N LEU A 530 -4.25 4.30 -10.27
CA LEU A 530 -4.45 5.75 -10.37
C LEU A 530 -3.66 6.54 -9.31
N SER A 531 -3.39 5.91 -8.16
CA SER A 531 -2.78 6.53 -6.96
C SER A 531 -1.49 7.28 -7.26
N TYR A 532 -0.61 6.67 -8.02
CA TYR A 532 0.76 7.13 -8.31
C TYR A 532 0.78 8.52 -8.96
N LYS A 533 0.21 8.61 -10.14
CA LYS A 533 0.28 9.84 -10.95
C LYS A 533 -0.64 10.94 -10.39
N ILE A 534 -1.82 10.59 -9.87
CA ILE A 534 -2.72 11.57 -9.22
C ILE A 534 -2.04 12.15 -7.97
N GLY A 535 -1.38 11.32 -7.16
CA GLY A 535 -0.66 11.77 -5.98
C GLY A 535 0.51 12.70 -6.32
N GLU A 536 1.35 12.31 -7.28
CA GLU A 536 2.47 13.14 -7.75
C GLU A 536 1.99 14.49 -8.29
N LEU A 537 0.96 14.49 -9.13
CA LEU A 537 0.42 15.73 -9.70
C LEU A 537 -0.09 16.67 -8.62
N LYS A 538 -0.77 16.16 -7.59
CA LYS A 538 -1.24 16.97 -6.47
C LYS A 538 -0.08 17.55 -5.66
N ILE A 539 0.95 16.77 -5.35
CA ILE A 539 2.15 17.26 -4.63
C ILE A 539 2.86 18.35 -5.45
N LYS A 540 3.03 18.16 -6.76
CA LYS A 540 3.62 19.18 -7.65
C LYS A 540 2.77 20.44 -7.75
N GLU A 541 1.45 20.31 -7.81
CA GLU A 541 0.50 21.43 -7.80
C GLU A 541 0.66 22.27 -6.51
N LEU A 542 0.67 21.59 -5.36
CA LEU A 542 0.82 22.25 -4.05
C LEU A 542 2.20 22.90 -3.87
N ARG A 543 3.25 22.27 -4.40
CA ARG A 543 4.58 22.89 -4.43
C ARG A 543 4.58 24.16 -5.26
N LYS A 544 4.08 24.10 -6.49
CA LYS A 544 4.00 25.26 -7.37
C LYS A 544 3.17 26.39 -6.76
N PHE A 545 2.04 26.06 -6.12
CA PHE A 545 1.23 27.00 -5.36
C PHE A 545 2.08 27.68 -4.27
N SER A 546 2.80 26.91 -3.47
CA SER A 546 3.65 27.42 -2.39
C SER A 546 4.76 28.32 -2.88
N GLU A 547 5.44 27.95 -3.98
CA GLU A 547 6.48 28.76 -4.64
C GLU A 547 5.92 30.12 -5.12
N GLN A 548 4.72 30.12 -5.71
CA GLN A 548 4.07 31.34 -6.21
C GLN A 548 3.64 32.27 -5.06
N GLU A 549 3.06 31.70 -4.00
CA GLU A 549 2.50 32.47 -2.90
C GLU A 549 3.55 33.03 -1.92
N LEU A 550 4.65 32.31 -1.72
CA LEU A 550 5.73 32.69 -0.80
C LEU A 550 6.90 33.41 -1.50
N GLY A 551 7.07 33.23 -2.80
CA GLY A 551 8.14 33.86 -3.56
C GLY A 551 9.51 33.63 -2.92
N ARG A 552 10.19 34.71 -2.47
CA ARG A 552 11.52 34.61 -1.84
C ARG A 552 11.53 33.98 -0.43
N LYS A 553 10.36 33.83 0.19
CA LYS A 553 10.23 33.15 1.51
C LYS A 553 10.10 31.62 1.34
N PHE A 554 9.90 31.12 0.12
CA PHE A 554 9.80 29.70 -0.11
C PHE A 554 11.13 28.98 0.14
N ASP A 555 11.08 27.95 1.00
CA ASP A 555 12.15 26.98 1.18
C ASP A 555 11.61 25.58 0.90
N VAL A 556 12.22 24.86 -0.03
CA VAL A 556 11.80 23.53 -0.43
C VAL A 556 11.87 22.52 0.72
N ARG A 557 12.80 22.74 1.68
CA ARG A 557 12.95 21.89 2.87
C ARG A 557 11.76 22.01 3.79
N ASP A 558 11.27 23.23 4.03
CA ASP A 558 10.08 23.48 4.86
C ASP A 558 8.82 22.92 4.20
N PHE A 559 8.74 23.00 2.86
CA PHE A 559 7.65 22.39 2.10
C PHE A 559 7.63 20.87 2.27
N HIS A 560 8.77 20.20 2.07
CA HIS A 560 8.86 18.74 2.23
C HIS A 560 8.60 18.29 3.66
N ASP A 561 9.14 19.01 4.64
CA ASP A 561 8.89 18.72 6.05
C ASP A 561 7.39 18.90 6.41
N THR A 562 6.70 19.87 5.78
CA THR A 562 5.26 20.06 5.95
C THR A 562 4.47 18.92 5.31
N VAL A 563 4.84 18.47 4.11
CA VAL A 563 4.20 17.34 3.42
C VAL A 563 4.30 16.07 4.26
N LEU A 564 5.48 15.76 4.80
CA LEU A 564 5.74 14.51 5.52
C LEU A 564 5.44 14.57 7.02
N GLY A 565 5.36 15.77 7.59
CA GLY A 565 5.33 16.00 9.03
C GLY A 565 4.06 15.51 9.74
N SER A 566 3.02 15.17 9.00
CA SER A 566 1.77 14.61 9.54
C SER A 566 1.58 13.12 9.28
N GLY A 567 2.60 12.43 8.73
CA GLY A 567 2.45 11.05 8.25
C GLY A 567 1.51 10.95 7.05
N SER A 568 0.99 9.77 6.77
CA SER A 568 0.10 9.56 5.62
C SER A 568 -1.25 10.26 5.82
N VAL A 569 -1.62 11.13 4.86
CA VAL A 569 -2.88 11.89 4.87
C VAL A 569 -3.58 11.80 3.50
N PRO A 570 -4.92 11.94 3.42
CA PRO A 570 -5.62 12.13 2.15
C PRO A 570 -5.11 13.38 1.43
N LEU A 571 -5.14 13.38 0.09
CA LEU A 571 -4.61 14.50 -0.70
C LEU A 571 -5.39 15.80 -0.50
N ASP A 572 -6.68 15.74 -0.20
CA ASP A 572 -7.50 16.90 0.16
C ASP A 572 -7.11 17.48 1.54
N VAL A 573 -6.73 16.62 2.48
CA VAL A 573 -6.18 17.03 3.78
C VAL A 573 -4.79 17.63 3.63
N LEU A 574 -3.96 17.04 2.76
CA LEU A 574 -2.63 17.60 2.44
C LEU A 574 -2.76 19.01 1.85
N GLU A 575 -3.73 19.23 0.97
CA GLU A 575 -4.00 20.56 0.40
C GLU A 575 -4.35 21.58 1.48
N ASP A 576 -5.28 21.24 2.37
CA ASP A 576 -5.65 22.09 3.51
C ASP A 576 -4.41 22.45 4.37
N GLN A 577 -3.55 21.46 4.67
CA GLN A 577 -2.34 21.65 5.48
C GLN A 577 -1.32 22.57 4.81
N ILE A 578 -1.09 22.42 3.51
CA ILE A 578 -0.15 23.27 2.76
C ILE A 578 -0.69 24.69 2.64
N GLN A 579 -1.98 24.88 2.39
CA GLN A 579 -2.60 26.22 2.34
C GLN A 579 -2.47 26.94 3.68
N ASP A 580 -2.71 26.24 4.79
CA ASP A 580 -2.54 26.77 6.15
C ASP A 580 -1.08 27.12 6.47
N TRP A 581 -0.13 26.27 6.07
CA TRP A 581 1.29 26.53 6.22
C TRP A 581 1.72 27.79 5.43
N VAL A 582 1.30 27.89 4.15
CA VAL A 582 1.58 29.06 3.33
C VAL A 582 1.00 30.32 3.94
N ALA A 583 -0.24 30.29 4.45
CA ALA A 583 -0.85 31.43 5.13
C ALA A 583 -0.05 31.86 6.40
N ALA A 584 0.44 30.90 7.16
CA ALA A 584 1.27 31.16 8.35
C ALA A 584 2.65 31.78 8.00
N GLN A 585 3.28 31.36 6.88
CA GLN A 585 4.57 31.91 6.43
C GLN A 585 4.46 33.33 5.85
N LYS A 586 3.27 33.77 5.40
CA LYS A 586 3.03 35.12 4.90
C LYS A 586 3.00 36.16 6.02
N ASN A 587 2.49 35.77 7.20
CA ASN A 587 2.41 36.62 8.40
C ASN A 587 3.77 36.71 9.10
#